data_81dabce1d44d926bbaff420d0c3770d8
#
_entry.id   81dabce1d44d926bbaff420d0c3770d8
#
_cell.length_a   1.000
_cell.length_b   1.000
_cell.length_c   1.000
_cell.angle_alpha   90.00
_cell.angle_beta   90.00
_cell.angle_gamma   90.00
#
_symmetry.space_group_name_H-M   'P 1'
#
loop_
_entity.id
_entity.type
_entity.pdbx_description
1 polymer ?
#
loop_
_entity_poly.entity_id
_entity_poly.type
_entity_poly.pdbx_seq_one_letter_code
_entity_poly.pdbx_strand_id
1 'polypeptide(L)'
;MYNLFLTAPSGTGKSTIIEKILCRLNVSIGGFQVKRYLNKKGEMYFDMISFMDKKSNNIIGEYMGNKKTLPNLYTFENKGVEILNTSLTNSDLIILDEIGFLEEKAEKFKSSVRNILNSDKVVLGVLKEFDSPFLNEIRSRKDITLLNVTLKNRDYITNHILNILSSWNIPMKLYENEMIP
;
A
#
# COMPACT_ATOMS: atom_id res chain seq x y z
N MET A 1 3.26 16.37 -6.92
CA MET A 1 2.72 15.18 -6.20
C MET A 1 3.40 13.96 -6.77
N TYR A 2 3.75 13.01 -5.92
CA TYR A 2 4.61 11.87 -6.26
C TYR A 2 3.90 10.58 -5.84
N ASN A 3 2.95 10.13 -6.64
CA ASN A 3 2.13 8.95 -6.37
C ASN A 3 2.50 7.82 -7.32
N LEU A 4 2.97 6.68 -6.80
CA LEU A 4 3.32 5.50 -7.57
C LEU A 4 2.52 4.30 -7.07
N PHE A 5 1.84 3.61 -7.97
CA PHE A 5 1.08 2.42 -7.66
C PHE A 5 1.51 1.23 -8.51
N LEU A 6 1.53 0.07 -7.87
CA LEU A 6 1.69 -1.23 -8.53
C LEU A 6 0.32 -1.85 -8.75
N THR A 7 0.12 -2.42 -9.92
CA THR A 7 -1.06 -3.24 -10.22
C THR A 7 -0.64 -4.58 -10.81
N ALA A 8 -1.33 -5.63 -10.48
CA ALA A 8 -1.16 -6.98 -11.02
C ALA A 8 -2.19 -7.94 -10.42
N PRO A 9 -2.39 -9.13 -10.97
CA PRO A 9 -3.13 -10.21 -10.34
C PRO A 9 -2.62 -10.55 -8.94
N SER A 10 -3.49 -11.11 -8.10
CA SER A 10 -3.11 -11.57 -6.76
C SER A 10 -2.01 -12.63 -6.84
N GLY A 11 -1.06 -12.59 -5.89
CA GLY A 11 0.03 -13.58 -5.83
C GLY A 11 1.23 -13.27 -6.76
N THR A 12 1.23 -12.17 -7.51
CA THR A 12 2.35 -11.78 -8.39
C THR A 12 3.59 -11.28 -7.63
N GLY A 13 3.49 -11.06 -6.32
CA GLY A 13 4.63 -10.62 -5.48
C GLY A 13 4.71 -9.11 -5.24
N LYS A 14 3.61 -8.36 -5.43
CA LYS A 14 3.58 -6.89 -5.23
C LYS A 14 4.05 -6.47 -3.84
N SER A 15 3.51 -7.08 -2.78
CA SER A 15 3.91 -6.76 -1.40
C SER A 15 5.39 -7.12 -1.12
N THR A 16 5.90 -8.21 -1.71
CA THR A 16 7.32 -8.55 -1.62
C THR A 16 8.20 -7.51 -2.31
N ILE A 17 7.74 -6.92 -3.43
CA ILE A 17 8.44 -5.82 -4.11
C ILE A 17 8.48 -4.60 -3.19
N ILE A 18 7.35 -4.22 -2.58
CA ILE A 18 7.29 -3.12 -1.60
C ILE A 18 8.24 -3.39 -0.44
N GLU A 19 8.23 -4.58 0.17
CA GLU A 19 9.14 -4.94 1.27
C GLU A 19 10.63 -4.79 0.86
N LYS A 20 11.01 -5.25 -0.33
CA LYS A 20 12.38 -5.08 -0.87
C LYS A 20 12.75 -3.61 -1.05
N ILE A 21 11.82 -2.77 -1.51
CA ILE A 21 12.02 -1.33 -1.66
C ILE A 21 12.23 -0.69 -0.29
N LEU A 22 11.35 -0.97 0.68
CA LEU A 22 11.41 -0.38 2.02
C LEU A 22 12.72 -0.70 2.75
N CYS A 23 13.29 -1.89 2.52
CA CYS A 23 14.61 -2.24 3.06
C CYS A 23 15.73 -1.33 2.57
N ARG A 24 15.58 -0.69 1.39
CA ARG A 24 16.57 0.18 0.74
C ARG A 24 16.42 1.66 1.08
N LEU A 25 15.30 2.06 1.71
CA LEU A 25 14.99 3.46 1.98
C LEU A 25 15.43 3.87 3.38
N ASN A 26 15.82 5.15 3.51
CA ASN A 26 16.20 5.79 4.78
C ASN A 26 15.26 6.97 5.07
N VAL A 27 13.97 6.68 5.25
CA VAL A 27 12.91 7.68 5.46
C VAL A 27 11.93 7.20 6.53
N SER A 28 11.17 8.12 7.10
CA SER A 28 10.03 7.79 7.95
C SER A 28 8.89 7.22 7.10
N ILE A 29 8.39 6.05 7.49
CA ILE A 29 7.37 5.30 6.73
C ILE A 29 6.07 5.27 7.52
N GLY A 30 5.00 5.71 6.89
CA GLY A 30 3.62 5.58 7.37
C GLY A 30 2.76 4.73 6.44
N GLY A 31 1.45 4.74 6.71
CA GLY A 31 0.49 3.96 5.97
C GLY A 31 0.30 2.55 6.53
N PHE A 32 -0.16 1.66 5.68
CA PHE A 32 -0.53 0.30 6.08
C PHE A 32 -0.19 -0.73 5.01
N GLN A 33 -0.14 -2.00 5.46
CA GLN A 33 -0.18 -3.19 4.63
C GLN A 33 -1.35 -4.08 5.03
N VAL A 34 -1.95 -4.78 4.08
CA VAL A 34 -2.98 -5.78 4.34
C VAL A 34 -2.37 -7.17 4.31
N LYS A 35 -2.47 -7.88 5.43
CA LYS A 35 -2.02 -9.29 5.52
C LYS A 35 -3.22 -10.23 5.63
N ARG A 36 -3.10 -11.39 4.97
CA ARG A 36 -4.05 -12.48 5.10
C ARG A 36 -3.51 -13.53 6.06
N TYR A 37 -4.35 -14.04 6.91
CA TYR A 37 -4.01 -15.16 7.78
C TYR A 37 -5.24 -16.03 8.05
N LEU A 38 -4.97 -17.26 8.51
CA LEU A 38 -5.96 -18.21 8.96
C LEU A 38 -5.99 -18.23 10.49
N ASN A 39 -7.19 -18.23 11.07
CA ASN A 39 -7.33 -18.50 12.50
C ASN A 39 -7.25 -19.99 12.78
N LYS A 40 -7.36 -20.37 14.08
CA LYS A 40 -7.31 -21.76 14.53
C LYS A 40 -8.43 -22.65 13.95
N LYS A 41 -9.51 -22.04 13.45
CA LYS A 41 -10.65 -22.74 12.81
C LYS A 41 -10.49 -22.84 11.29
N GLY A 42 -9.40 -22.31 10.71
CA GLY A 42 -9.18 -22.27 9.27
C GLY A 42 -9.94 -21.16 8.55
N GLU A 43 -10.52 -20.21 9.28
CA GLU A 43 -11.20 -19.05 8.71
C GLU A 43 -10.16 -18.00 8.29
N MET A 44 -10.33 -17.43 7.09
CA MET A 44 -9.38 -16.46 6.54
C MET A 44 -9.82 -15.04 6.88
N TYR A 45 -8.88 -14.25 7.38
CA TYR A 45 -9.04 -12.83 7.71
C TYR A 45 -8.08 -11.95 6.94
N PHE A 46 -8.46 -10.69 6.79
CA PHE A 46 -7.62 -9.62 6.27
C PHE A 46 -7.39 -8.61 7.38
N ASP A 47 -6.13 -8.36 7.71
CA ASP A 47 -5.72 -7.43 8.77
C ASP A 47 -4.97 -6.24 8.19
N MET A 48 -5.34 -5.03 8.59
CA MET A 48 -4.66 -3.80 8.24
C MET A 48 -3.59 -3.50 9.30
N ILE A 49 -2.33 -3.66 8.94
CA ILE A 49 -1.19 -3.46 9.83
C ILE A 49 -0.54 -2.11 9.51
N SER A 50 -0.50 -1.21 10.49
CA SER A 50 0.18 0.08 10.37
C SER A 50 1.70 -0.10 10.32
N PHE A 51 2.38 0.67 9.48
CA PHE A 51 3.85 0.73 9.46
C PHE A 51 4.43 1.48 10.67
N MET A 52 3.64 2.32 11.34
CA MET A 52 4.12 3.15 12.44
C MET A 52 4.09 2.42 13.78
N ASP A 53 3.00 1.74 14.13
CA ASP A 53 2.88 1.07 15.43
C ASP A 53 2.99 -0.45 15.35
N LYS A 54 2.94 -1.02 14.15
CA LYS A 54 3.03 -2.47 13.86
C LYS A 54 2.05 -3.35 14.63
N LYS A 55 1.08 -2.73 15.31
CA LYS A 55 0.05 -3.49 16.01
C LYS A 55 -0.89 -4.10 14.98
N SER A 56 -1.20 -5.37 15.17
CA SER A 56 -2.19 -6.10 14.41
C SER A 56 -3.51 -6.15 15.16
N ASN A 57 -4.51 -6.74 14.56
CA ASN A 57 -5.87 -6.90 15.05
C ASN A 57 -6.85 -5.82 14.54
N ASN A 58 -6.50 -5.20 13.42
CA ASN A 58 -7.41 -4.29 12.71
C ASN A 58 -8.08 -5.07 11.57
N ILE A 59 -8.93 -6.03 11.90
CA ILE A 59 -9.60 -6.88 10.91
C ILE A 59 -10.48 -6.00 10.02
N ILE A 60 -10.16 -5.97 8.73
CA ILE A 60 -10.88 -5.23 7.69
C ILE A 60 -11.78 -6.10 6.84
N GLY A 61 -11.67 -7.41 6.96
CA GLY A 61 -12.53 -8.34 6.23
C GLY A 61 -12.34 -9.79 6.64
N GLU A 62 -13.42 -10.55 6.43
CA GLU A 62 -13.47 -11.99 6.69
C GLU A 62 -13.90 -12.71 5.41
N TYR A 63 -13.20 -13.79 5.06
CA TYR A 63 -13.55 -14.59 3.90
C TYR A 63 -14.63 -15.61 4.27
N MET A 64 -15.79 -15.48 3.67
CA MET A 64 -17.00 -16.30 3.95
C MET A 64 -17.13 -17.52 3.04
N GLY A 65 -16.08 -17.86 2.27
CA GLY A 65 -16.19 -18.90 1.23
C GLY A 65 -16.83 -18.38 -0.07
N ASN A 66 -16.93 -19.23 -1.10
CA ASN A 66 -17.53 -18.92 -2.39
C ASN A 66 -17.05 -17.59 -3.02
N LYS A 67 -15.76 -17.25 -2.85
CA LYS A 67 -15.15 -15.99 -3.30
C LYS A 67 -15.76 -14.72 -2.68
N LYS A 68 -16.53 -14.84 -1.61
CA LYS A 68 -17.14 -13.71 -0.91
C LYS A 68 -16.29 -13.31 0.30
N THR A 69 -15.97 -12.04 0.40
CA THR A 69 -15.33 -11.44 1.59
C THR A 69 -16.29 -10.42 2.18
N LEU A 70 -16.54 -10.48 3.47
CA LEU A 70 -17.34 -9.52 4.21
C LEU A 70 -16.42 -8.41 4.74
N PRO A 71 -16.57 -7.14 4.27
CA PRO A 71 -15.75 -6.04 4.76
C PRO A 71 -16.18 -5.60 6.16
N ASN A 72 -15.22 -5.23 6.99
CA ASN A 72 -15.46 -4.56 8.27
C ASN A 72 -15.34 -3.04 8.08
N LEU A 73 -16.44 -2.39 7.74
CA LEU A 73 -16.49 -0.95 7.50
C LEU A 73 -16.13 -0.14 8.74
N TYR A 74 -16.48 -0.62 9.94
CA TYR A 74 -16.13 0.06 11.18
C TYR A 74 -14.61 0.21 11.35
N THR A 75 -13.84 -0.83 11.06
CA THR A 75 -12.39 -0.77 11.13
C THR A 75 -11.82 0.22 10.11
N PHE A 76 -12.31 0.21 8.86
CA PHE A 76 -11.89 1.21 7.86
C PHE A 76 -12.20 2.64 8.30
N GLU A 77 -13.44 2.90 8.71
CA GLU A 77 -13.95 4.24 9.04
C GLU A 77 -13.36 4.85 10.32
N ASN A 78 -12.77 4.03 11.18
CA ASN A 78 -12.15 4.48 12.44
C ASN A 78 -10.63 4.24 12.43
N LYS A 79 -10.18 2.99 12.56
CA LYS A 79 -8.75 2.68 12.66
C LYS A 79 -7.99 2.96 11.38
N GLY A 80 -8.58 2.64 10.23
CA GLY A 80 -7.99 2.97 8.94
C GLY A 80 -7.79 4.47 8.75
N VAL A 81 -8.80 5.28 9.10
CA VAL A 81 -8.71 6.76 9.07
C VAL A 81 -7.65 7.27 10.04
N GLU A 82 -7.58 6.73 11.26
CA GLU A 82 -6.54 7.09 12.25
C GLU A 82 -5.13 6.81 11.70
N ILE A 83 -4.89 5.62 11.14
CA ILE A 83 -3.61 5.24 10.54
C ILE A 83 -3.22 6.22 9.43
N LEU A 84 -4.14 6.53 8.52
CA LEU A 84 -3.88 7.43 7.39
C LEU A 84 -3.59 8.86 7.84
N ASN A 85 -4.38 9.41 8.77
CA ASN A 85 -4.19 10.77 9.29
C ASN A 85 -2.88 10.90 10.07
N THR A 86 -2.54 9.89 10.89
CA THR A 86 -1.27 9.87 11.63
C THR A 86 -0.08 9.78 10.67
N SER A 87 -0.21 8.99 9.61
CA SER A 87 0.83 8.86 8.59
C SER A 87 1.04 10.15 7.82
N LEU A 88 -0.03 10.85 7.47
CA LEU A 88 0.05 12.14 6.77
C LEU A 88 0.86 13.18 7.56
N THR A 89 0.76 13.15 8.89
CA THR A 89 1.46 14.10 9.76
C THR A 89 2.91 13.69 10.05
N ASN A 90 3.20 12.39 10.19
CA ASN A 90 4.42 11.90 10.82
C ASN A 90 5.34 11.08 9.89
N SER A 91 5.08 11.02 8.59
CA SER A 91 5.93 10.27 7.67
C SER A 91 6.25 11.02 6.40
N ASP A 92 7.36 10.66 5.77
CA ASP A 92 7.81 11.21 4.49
C ASP A 92 7.30 10.37 3.31
N LEU A 93 7.20 9.05 3.53
CA LEU A 93 6.68 8.08 2.56
C LEU A 93 5.46 7.37 3.16
N ILE A 94 4.37 7.32 2.41
CA ILE A 94 3.13 6.65 2.82
C ILE A 94 2.90 5.42 1.95
N ILE A 95 2.77 4.27 2.60
CA ILE A 95 2.47 3.00 1.94
C ILE A 95 0.97 2.71 2.01
N LEU A 96 0.39 2.37 0.86
CA LEU A 96 -1.02 1.96 0.73
C LEU A 96 -1.08 0.56 0.09
N ASP A 97 -0.79 -0.49 0.85
CA ASP A 97 -0.71 -1.88 0.35
C ASP A 97 -1.78 -2.78 1.02
N GLU A 98 -2.92 -3.04 0.39
CA GLU A 98 -3.39 -2.68 -0.96
C GLU A 98 -4.72 -1.90 -0.86
N ILE A 99 -4.98 -1.02 -1.84
CA ILE A 99 -6.30 -0.41 -2.06
C ILE A 99 -7.11 -1.34 -3.00
N GLY A 100 -8.31 -1.73 -2.59
CA GLY A 100 -9.11 -2.75 -3.29
C GLY A 100 -10.61 -2.52 -3.27
N PHE A 101 -11.37 -3.57 -3.04
CA PHE A 101 -12.83 -3.53 -3.04
C PHE A 101 -13.46 -3.53 -1.64
N LEU A 102 -12.67 -3.84 -0.60
CA LEU A 102 -13.19 -3.95 0.77
C LEU A 102 -13.63 -2.59 1.33
N GLU A 103 -12.91 -1.54 0.96
CA GLU A 103 -13.17 -0.15 1.39
C GLU A 103 -14.18 0.60 0.52
N GLU A 104 -14.79 -0.03 -0.47
CA GLU A 104 -15.66 0.65 -1.44
C GLU A 104 -16.79 1.48 -0.79
N LYS A 105 -17.31 1.03 0.36
CA LYS A 105 -18.35 1.71 1.13
C LYS A 105 -17.82 2.53 2.31
N ALA A 106 -16.50 2.60 2.51
CA ALA A 106 -15.87 3.30 3.63
C ALA A 106 -15.54 4.76 3.23
N GLU A 107 -16.51 5.66 3.30
CA GLU A 107 -16.38 7.00 2.73
C GLU A 107 -15.32 7.88 3.43
N LYS A 108 -15.20 7.80 4.76
CA LYS A 108 -14.19 8.55 5.50
C LYS A 108 -12.78 8.04 5.17
N PHE A 109 -12.62 6.71 5.07
CA PHE A 109 -11.36 6.11 4.67
C PHE A 109 -10.96 6.54 3.26
N LYS A 110 -11.89 6.48 2.29
CA LYS A 110 -11.66 6.96 0.92
C LYS A 110 -11.31 8.45 0.88
N SER A 111 -11.95 9.26 1.72
CA SER A 111 -11.63 10.69 1.85
C SER A 111 -10.20 10.89 2.38
N SER A 112 -9.78 10.11 3.39
CA SER A 112 -8.39 10.17 3.91
C SER A 112 -7.37 9.73 2.86
N VAL A 113 -7.68 8.70 2.06
CA VAL A 113 -6.82 8.32 0.91
C VAL A 113 -6.69 9.48 -0.09
N ARG A 114 -7.81 10.15 -0.46
CA ARG A 114 -7.76 11.32 -1.35
C ARG A 114 -6.90 12.45 -0.77
N ASN A 115 -7.01 12.71 0.53
CA ASN A 115 -6.20 13.73 1.20
C ASN A 115 -4.70 13.40 1.11
N ILE A 116 -4.31 12.15 1.30
CA ILE A 116 -2.93 11.69 1.13
C ILE A 116 -2.48 11.88 -0.32
N LEU A 117 -3.27 11.43 -1.29
CA LEU A 117 -2.94 11.57 -2.71
C LEU A 117 -2.85 13.04 -3.18
N ASN A 118 -3.51 13.97 -2.48
CA ASN A 118 -3.47 15.40 -2.74
C ASN A 118 -2.39 16.15 -1.95
N SER A 119 -1.68 15.46 -1.06
CA SER A 119 -0.62 16.05 -0.24
C SER A 119 0.72 16.16 -1.00
N ASP A 120 1.71 16.70 -0.33
CA ASP A 120 3.11 16.74 -0.79
C ASP A 120 3.90 15.45 -0.48
N LYS A 121 3.26 14.49 0.20
CA LYS A 121 3.89 13.23 0.56
C LYS A 121 4.13 12.33 -0.66
N VAL A 122 5.20 11.56 -0.59
CA VAL A 122 5.43 10.49 -1.56
C VAL A 122 4.57 9.29 -1.19
N VAL A 123 3.83 8.77 -2.16
CA VAL A 123 2.97 7.59 -1.96
C VAL A 123 3.48 6.43 -2.82
N LEU A 124 3.64 5.28 -2.18
CA LEU A 124 3.88 4.01 -2.85
C LEU A 124 2.78 3.03 -2.47
N GLY A 125 2.00 2.57 -3.44
CA GLY A 125 0.85 1.74 -3.15
C GLY A 125 0.68 0.54 -4.06
N VAL A 126 -0.29 -0.28 -3.71
CA VAL A 126 -0.82 -1.37 -4.54
C VAL A 126 -2.28 -1.05 -4.83
N LEU A 127 -2.64 -1.05 -6.10
CA LEU A 127 -4.00 -0.87 -6.57
C LEU A 127 -4.50 -2.18 -7.17
N LYS A 128 -5.54 -2.74 -6.57
CA LYS A 128 -6.11 -4.02 -7.04
C LYS A 128 -6.71 -3.90 -8.42
N GLU A 129 -6.55 -4.93 -9.24
CA GLU A 129 -7.26 -5.07 -10.51
C GLU A 129 -8.73 -5.42 -10.25
N PHE A 130 -9.50 -4.41 -9.94
CA PHE A 130 -10.94 -4.51 -9.70
C PHE A 130 -11.61 -3.28 -10.27
N ASP A 131 -12.76 -3.44 -10.89
CA ASP A 131 -13.53 -2.33 -11.45
C ASP A 131 -14.47 -1.76 -10.39
N SER A 132 -14.18 -0.55 -9.93
CA SER A 132 -15.03 0.19 -9.03
C SER A 132 -14.86 1.70 -9.22
N PRO A 133 -15.86 2.52 -8.88
CA PRO A 133 -15.78 3.97 -9.01
C PRO A 133 -14.55 4.55 -8.31
N PHE A 134 -14.25 4.12 -7.09
CA PHE A 134 -13.11 4.63 -6.32
C PHE A 134 -11.75 4.25 -6.93
N LEU A 135 -11.58 2.99 -7.34
CA LEU A 135 -10.33 2.55 -7.96
C LEU A 135 -10.12 3.20 -9.33
N ASN A 136 -11.20 3.43 -10.08
CA ASN A 136 -11.15 4.11 -11.38
C ASN A 136 -10.84 5.60 -11.21
N GLU A 137 -11.37 6.24 -10.18
CA GLU A 137 -10.98 7.60 -9.79
C GLU A 137 -9.46 7.70 -9.58
N ILE A 138 -8.89 6.78 -8.78
CA ILE A 138 -7.44 6.75 -8.53
C ILE A 138 -6.67 6.52 -9.83
N ARG A 139 -7.05 5.53 -10.65
CA ARG A 139 -6.38 5.21 -11.93
C ARG A 139 -6.40 6.37 -12.93
N SER A 140 -7.45 7.18 -12.93
CA SER A 140 -7.62 8.28 -13.89
C SER A 140 -6.84 9.55 -13.51
N ARG A 141 -6.24 9.60 -12.32
CA ARG A 141 -5.46 10.76 -11.87
C ARG A 141 -4.19 10.93 -12.70
N LYS A 142 -3.94 12.16 -13.15
CA LYS A 142 -2.74 12.50 -13.96
C LYS A 142 -1.45 12.51 -13.15
N ASP A 143 -1.55 12.58 -11.82
CA ASP A 143 -0.42 12.63 -10.89
C ASP A 143 -0.06 11.24 -10.33
N ILE A 144 -0.62 10.17 -10.90
CA ILE A 144 -0.30 8.80 -10.52
C ILE A 144 0.53 8.12 -11.62
N THR A 145 1.67 7.57 -11.22
CA THR A 145 2.43 6.61 -12.01
C THR A 145 1.94 5.20 -11.68
N LEU A 146 1.30 4.54 -12.65
CA LEU A 146 0.80 3.17 -12.48
C LEU A 146 1.72 2.18 -13.21
N LEU A 147 2.32 1.24 -12.46
CA LEU A 147 3.22 0.22 -12.99
C LEU A 147 2.57 -1.16 -12.92
N ASN A 148 2.49 -1.82 -14.06
CA ASN A 148 1.98 -3.20 -14.12
C ASN A 148 3.11 -4.20 -13.81
N VAL A 149 2.92 -5.00 -12.75
CA VAL A 149 3.84 -6.08 -12.36
C VAL A 149 3.44 -7.37 -13.04
N THR A 150 4.38 -7.99 -13.71
CA THR A 150 4.23 -9.28 -14.40
C THR A 150 5.31 -10.26 -13.94
N LEU A 151 5.13 -11.55 -14.21
CA LEU A 151 6.15 -12.56 -13.96
C LEU A 151 7.46 -12.27 -14.71
N LYS A 152 7.39 -11.55 -15.84
CA LYS A 152 8.56 -11.21 -16.67
C LYS A 152 9.35 -10.03 -16.14
N ASN A 153 8.70 -9.07 -15.44
CA ASN A 153 9.36 -7.84 -14.99
C ASN A 153 9.59 -7.75 -13.47
N ARG A 154 9.00 -8.64 -12.66
CA ARG A 154 9.05 -8.57 -11.19
C ARG A 154 10.47 -8.55 -10.61
N ASP A 155 11.43 -9.14 -11.29
CA ASP A 155 12.79 -9.26 -10.77
C ASP A 155 13.60 -7.96 -10.94
N TYR A 156 13.30 -7.13 -11.95
CA TYR A 156 13.95 -5.85 -12.21
C TYR A 156 13.10 -4.62 -11.91
N ILE A 157 11.78 -4.77 -11.73
CA ILE A 157 10.89 -3.64 -11.44
C ILE A 157 11.24 -2.95 -10.12
N THR A 158 11.78 -3.70 -9.15
CA THR A 158 12.26 -3.13 -7.87
C THR A 158 13.30 -2.03 -8.10
N ASN A 159 14.32 -2.29 -8.95
CA ASN A 159 15.35 -1.30 -9.26
C ASN A 159 14.75 -0.12 -10.05
N HIS A 160 13.81 -0.38 -10.94
CA HIS A 160 13.12 0.69 -11.67
C HIS A 160 12.38 1.63 -10.69
N ILE A 161 11.66 1.09 -9.71
CA ILE A 161 10.95 1.89 -8.70
C ILE A 161 11.94 2.65 -7.82
N LEU A 162 13.04 2.03 -7.38
CA LEU A 162 14.08 2.71 -6.61
C LEU A 162 14.67 3.91 -7.37
N ASN A 163 14.90 3.77 -8.68
CA ASN A 163 15.35 4.89 -9.51
C ASN A 163 14.30 6.02 -9.57
N ILE A 164 13.02 5.70 -9.68
CA ILE A 164 11.94 6.69 -9.64
C ILE A 164 11.95 7.41 -8.28
N LEU A 165 11.94 6.67 -7.17
CA LEU A 165 11.95 7.24 -5.82
C LEU A 165 13.21 8.11 -5.57
N SER A 166 14.36 7.68 -6.07
CA SER A 166 15.59 8.47 -6.01
C SER A 166 15.46 9.78 -6.79
N SER A 167 14.84 9.76 -7.98
CA SER A 167 14.58 10.97 -8.76
C SER A 167 13.59 11.93 -8.06
N TRP A 168 12.81 11.42 -7.12
CA TRP A 168 11.90 12.19 -6.25
C TRP A 168 12.58 12.61 -4.93
N ASN A 169 13.91 12.51 -4.85
CA ASN A 169 14.75 12.85 -3.68
C ASN A 169 14.42 12.04 -2.41
N ILE A 170 13.91 10.81 -2.56
CA ILE A 170 13.73 9.90 -1.42
C ILE A 170 15.11 9.34 -1.02
N PRO A 171 15.56 9.55 0.23
CA PRO A 171 16.86 9.09 0.70
C PRO A 171 16.96 7.56 0.68
N MET A 172 18.07 7.06 0.13
CA MET A 172 18.43 5.64 0.11
C MET A 172 19.38 5.30 1.26
N LYS A 173 19.34 4.06 1.76
CA LYS A 173 20.37 3.56 2.67
C LYS A 173 21.67 3.39 1.92
N LEU A 174 22.76 3.87 2.51
CA LEU A 174 24.12 3.58 2.04
C LEU A 174 24.44 2.14 2.42
N TYR A 175 24.79 1.31 1.45
CA TYR A 175 25.36 -0.02 1.71
C TYR A 175 26.89 0.14 1.78
N GLU A 176 27.51 -0.42 2.83
CA GLU A 176 28.97 -0.38 3.04
C GLU A 176 29.79 -1.00 1.89
N ASN A 177 29.16 -1.69 0.95
CA ASN A 177 29.83 -2.32 -0.19
C ASN A 177 30.02 -1.40 -1.42
N GLU A 178 29.59 -0.14 -1.38
CA GLU A 178 29.85 0.83 -2.46
C GLU A 178 31.07 1.73 -2.16
N MET A 179 31.76 1.50 -1.04
CA MET A 179 33.05 2.12 -0.75
C MET A 179 34.20 1.20 -1.16
N ILE A 180 34.33 0.91 -2.45
CA ILE A 180 35.59 0.42 -3.02
C ILE A 180 36.16 1.58 -3.84
N PRO A 181 37.38 2.02 -3.49
CA PRO A 181 38.03 3.15 -4.14
C PRO A 181 38.39 2.87 -5.61
#